data_063301af2bf03aba32be302329805ae9
#
_entry.id   063301af2bf03aba32be302329805ae9
#
_cell.length_a   1.000
_cell.length_b   1.000
_cell.length_c   1.000
_cell.angle_alpha   90.00
_cell.angle_beta   90.00
_cell.angle_gamma   90.00
#
_symmetry.space_group_name_H-M   'P 1'
#
loop_
_entity.id
_entity.type
_entity.pdbx_description
1 polymer ?
#
loop_
_entity_poly.entity_id
_entity_poly.type
_entity_poly.pdbx_seq_one_letter_code
_entity_poly.pdbx_strand_id
1 'polypeptide(L)'
;MAERTRTPKEVVRRFLDHGRTGGRWNTDVIDECFSPSYRSHTWGGDLAHTGARQGRFFAAFEFLERLESDLVAERDLVVHRSRIRLRHVGEAFGVPATGRVVTADHVEMWRVEDGKIVEHWGGLGAGSQLHRALTV
;
A
#
# COMPACT_ATOMS: atom_id res chain seq x y z
N MET A 1 -16.41 -26.33 -14.51
CA MET A 1 -16.92 -25.74 -13.27
C MET A 1 -16.34 -24.33 -13.13
N ALA A 2 -17.17 -23.36 -12.89
CA ALA A 2 -16.71 -21.99 -12.75
C ALA A 2 -15.96 -21.83 -11.42
N GLU A 3 -14.85 -21.12 -11.44
CA GLU A 3 -14.14 -20.77 -10.22
C GLU A 3 -14.97 -19.77 -9.39
N ARG A 4 -14.90 -19.92 -8.08
CA ARG A 4 -15.54 -18.98 -7.17
C ARG A 4 -14.80 -17.62 -7.25
N THR A 5 -15.55 -16.55 -7.46
CA THR A 5 -15.00 -15.21 -7.39
C THR A 5 -14.52 -14.91 -5.97
N ARG A 6 -13.33 -14.37 -5.81
CA ARG A 6 -12.80 -13.96 -4.51
C ARG A 6 -13.66 -12.88 -3.88
N THR A 7 -13.85 -12.95 -2.57
CA THR A 7 -14.47 -11.86 -1.83
C THR A 7 -13.59 -10.62 -1.86
N PRO A 8 -14.15 -9.42 -1.62
CA PRO A 8 -13.33 -8.20 -1.53
C PRO A 8 -12.14 -8.34 -0.58
N LYS A 9 -12.35 -8.90 0.60
CA LYS A 9 -11.28 -9.12 1.57
C LYS A 9 -10.21 -10.07 1.04
N GLU A 10 -10.61 -11.14 0.35
CA GLU A 10 -9.66 -12.10 -0.23
C GLU A 10 -8.80 -11.44 -1.33
N VAL A 11 -9.39 -10.58 -2.17
CA VAL A 11 -8.65 -9.87 -3.21
C VAL A 11 -7.58 -8.97 -2.60
N VAL A 12 -7.95 -8.17 -1.61
CA VAL A 12 -7.01 -7.26 -0.95
C VAL A 12 -5.94 -8.02 -0.19
N ARG A 13 -6.31 -9.12 0.50
CA ARG A 13 -5.32 -9.97 1.19
C ARG A 13 -4.29 -10.53 0.20
N ARG A 14 -4.73 -11.01 -0.96
CA ARG A 14 -3.82 -11.50 -1.98
C ARG A 14 -2.87 -10.40 -2.46
N PHE A 15 -3.39 -9.21 -2.68
CA PHE A 15 -2.55 -8.05 -3.05
C PHE A 15 -1.52 -7.75 -1.95
N LEU A 16 -1.94 -7.69 -0.69
CA LEU A 16 -1.04 -7.38 0.41
C LEU A 16 0.04 -8.45 0.62
N ASP A 17 -0.33 -9.72 0.49
CA ASP A 17 0.57 -10.84 0.74
C ASP A 17 1.53 -11.12 -0.42
N HIS A 18 1.10 -10.88 -1.65
CA HIS A 18 1.84 -11.31 -2.84
C HIS A 18 2.07 -10.23 -3.89
N GLY A 19 1.28 -9.17 -3.90
CA GLY A 19 1.40 -8.10 -4.89
C GLY A 19 2.38 -7.01 -4.47
N ARG A 20 2.45 -6.75 -3.18
CA ARG A 20 3.29 -5.69 -2.60
C ARG A 20 4.04 -6.26 -1.41
N THR A 21 5.00 -7.12 -1.65
CA THR A 21 5.71 -7.85 -0.60
C THR A 21 7.13 -7.32 -0.43
N GLY A 22 7.48 -6.94 0.80
CA GLY A 22 8.82 -6.46 1.12
C GLY A 22 9.26 -5.26 0.30
N GLY A 23 8.33 -4.38 -0.10
CA GLY A 23 8.61 -3.22 -0.92
C GLY A 23 8.67 -3.52 -2.42
N ARG A 24 8.36 -4.73 -2.83
CA ARG A 24 8.37 -5.13 -4.24
C ARG A 24 6.97 -5.11 -4.83
N TRP A 25 6.89 -4.67 -6.08
CA TRP A 25 5.65 -4.61 -6.86
C TRP A 25 5.62 -5.80 -7.82
N ASN A 26 4.81 -6.81 -7.51
CA ASN A 26 4.69 -8.02 -8.32
C ASN A 26 3.62 -7.80 -9.39
N THR A 27 4.05 -7.50 -10.60
CA THR A 27 3.17 -7.14 -11.71
C THR A 27 2.11 -8.20 -12.01
N ASP A 28 2.45 -9.49 -11.96
CA ASP A 28 1.49 -10.55 -12.25
C ASP A 28 0.33 -10.56 -11.27
N VAL A 29 0.62 -10.44 -9.97
CA VAL A 29 -0.41 -10.40 -8.93
C VAL A 29 -1.19 -9.08 -8.99
N ILE A 30 -0.51 -7.98 -9.28
CA ILE A 30 -1.16 -6.67 -9.44
C ILE A 30 -2.18 -6.73 -10.58
N ASP A 31 -1.81 -7.27 -11.74
CA ASP A 31 -2.72 -7.40 -12.88
C ASP A 31 -3.92 -8.32 -12.55
N GLU A 32 -3.70 -9.33 -11.71
CA GLU A 32 -4.76 -10.22 -11.25
C GLU A 32 -5.74 -9.52 -10.31
N CYS A 33 -5.26 -8.63 -9.44
CA CYS A 33 -6.04 -8.03 -8.36
C CYS A 33 -6.68 -6.67 -8.73
N PHE A 34 -6.14 -5.95 -9.70
CA PHE A 34 -6.57 -4.59 -10.02
C PHE A 34 -7.32 -4.52 -11.34
N SER A 35 -8.36 -3.69 -11.37
CA SER A 35 -9.10 -3.40 -12.59
C SER A 35 -8.34 -2.41 -13.47
N PRO A 36 -8.47 -2.49 -14.81
CA PRO A 36 -7.96 -1.45 -15.70
C PRO A 36 -8.56 -0.06 -15.43
N SER A 37 -9.72 -0.01 -14.79
CA SER A 37 -10.40 1.25 -14.44
C SER A 37 -10.00 1.80 -13.08
N TYR A 38 -9.05 1.16 -12.39
CA TYR A 38 -8.60 1.58 -11.06
C TYR A 38 -8.16 3.04 -11.01
N ARG A 39 -8.55 3.70 -9.93
CA ARG A 39 -8.11 5.07 -9.61
C ARG A 39 -7.82 5.21 -8.12
N SER A 40 -6.75 5.94 -7.79
CA SER A 40 -6.47 6.35 -6.43
C SER A 40 -7.01 7.76 -6.21
N HIS A 41 -7.89 7.91 -5.25
CA HIS A 41 -8.47 9.22 -4.92
C HIS A 41 -7.51 10.07 -4.09
N THR A 42 -6.70 9.44 -3.26
CA THR A 42 -5.75 10.15 -2.40
C THR A 42 -4.50 10.58 -3.18
N TRP A 43 -3.94 9.67 -3.96
CA TRP A 43 -2.71 9.95 -4.72
C TRP A 43 -2.97 10.46 -6.13
N GLY A 44 -4.21 10.32 -6.60
CA GLY A 44 -4.58 10.61 -7.98
C GLY A 44 -4.09 9.54 -8.95
N GLY A 45 -4.64 9.59 -10.17
CA GLY A 45 -4.15 8.77 -11.25
C GLY A 45 -4.56 7.29 -11.23
N ASP A 46 -4.00 6.57 -12.17
CA ASP A 46 -4.29 5.18 -12.47
C ASP A 46 -3.30 4.23 -11.75
N LEU A 47 -3.34 2.97 -12.14
CA LEU A 47 -2.50 1.93 -11.56
C LEU A 47 -1.01 2.18 -11.82
N ALA A 48 -0.64 2.64 -13.02
CA ALA A 48 0.74 2.96 -13.35
C ALA A 48 1.27 4.08 -12.45
N HIS A 49 0.46 5.10 -12.18
CA HIS A 49 0.81 6.20 -11.28
C HIS A 49 1.00 5.69 -9.84
N THR A 50 0.10 4.81 -9.37
CA THR A 50 0.22 4.20 -8.04
C THR A 50 1.50 3.37 -7.94
N GLY A 51 1.81 2.56 -8.94
CA GLY A 51 3.05 1.77 -8.96
C GLY A 51 4.30 2.63 -8.92
N ALA A 52 4.33 3.71 -9.68
CA ALA A 52 5.46 4.65 -9.68
C ALA A 52 5.63 5.32 -8.31
N ARG A 53 4.52 5.69 -7.66
CA ARG A 53 4.54 6.28 -6.31
C ARG A 53 5.06 5.29 -5.28
N GLN A 54 4.63 4.04 -5.34
CA GLN A 54 5.14 2.98 -4.48
C GLN A 54 6.64 2.76 -4.67
N GLY A 55 7.09 2.77 -5.92
CA GLY A 55 8.51 2.64 -6.24
C GLY A 55 9.36 3.75 -5.61
N ARG A 56 8.89 5.00 -5.68
CA ARG A 56 9.58 6.13 -5.05
C ARG A 56 9.62 6.00 -3.53
N PHE A 57 8.51 5.56 -2.93
CA PHE A 57 8.45 5.35 -1.48
C PHE A 57 9.48 4.31 -1.03
N PHE A 58 9.52 3.17 -1.69
CA PHE A 58 10.44 2.10 -1.31
C PHE A 58 11.89 2.36 -1.73
N ALA A 59 12.14 3.31 -2.63
CA ALA A 59 13.48 3.80 -2.88
C ALA A 59 14.00 4.66 -1.70
N ALA A 60 13.10 5.32 -0.99
CA ALA A 60 13.44 6.16 0.17
C ALA A 60 13.44 5.37 1.49
N PHE A 61 12.56 4.37 1.61
CA PHE A 61 12.36 3.61 2.84
C PHE A 61 12.41 2.12 2.58
N GLU A 62 13.41 1.46 3.18
CA GLU A 62 13.50 0.00 3.17
C GLU A 62 12.47 -0.57 4.15
N PHE A 63 11.61 -1.46 3.68
CA PHE A 63 10.66 -2.15 4.53
C PHE A 63 11.39 -3.19 5.39
N LEU A 64 11.26 -3.10 6.71
CA LEU A 64 11.90 -4.04 7.64
C LEU A 64 10.91 -5.09 8.14
N GLU A 65 9.78 -4.65 8.69
CA GLU A 65 8.75 -5.59 9.15
C GLU A 65 7.41 -4.89 9.36
N ARG A 66 6.35 -5.68 9.37
CA ARG A 66 5.02 -5.26 9.75
C ARG A 66 4.77 -5.70 11.18
N LEU A 67 4.59 -4.72 12.08
CA LEU A 67 4.43 -4.97 13.50
C LEU A 67 2.99 -5.32 13.85
N GLU A 68 2.02 -4.70 13.18
CA GLU A 68 0.59 -4.91 13.38
C GLU A 68 -0.13 -4.85 12.04
N SER A 69 -1.19 -5.63 11.91
CA SER A 69 -2.01 -5.65 10.69
C SER A 69 -3.43 -6.07 11.00
N ASP A 70 -4.38 -5.21 10.66
CA ASP A 70 -5.81 -5.50 10.75
C ASP A 70 -6.45 -5.28 9.38
N LEU A 71 -7.17 -6.28 8.91
CA LEU A 71 -7.87 -6.21 7.64
C LEU A 71 -9.36 -6.44 7.90
N VAL A 72 -10.18 -5.42 7.64
CA VAL A 72 -11.62 -5.48 7.83
C VAL A 72 -12.33 -5.14 6.54
N ALA A 73 -13.50 -5.75 6.33
CA ALA A 73 -14.29 -5.53 5.13
C ALA A 73 -15.76 -5.44 5.49
N GLU A 74 -16.44 -4.53 4.82
CA GLU A 74 -17.89 -4.43 4.83
C GLU A 74 -18.35 -4.24 3.39
N ARG A 75 -19.14 -5.19 2.88
CA ARG A 75 -19.59 -5.19 1.49
C ARG A 75 -18.39 -5.19 0.54
N ASP A 76 -18.28 -4.17 -0.33
CA ASP A 76 -17.21 -4.03 -1.31
C ASP A 76 -16.04 -3.17 -0.85
N LEU A 77 -16.09 -2.65 0.39
CA LEU A 77 -15.03 -1.83 0.97
C LEU A 77 -14.15 -2.66 1.89
N VAL A 78 -12.84 -2.48 1.77
CA VAL A 78 -11.83 -3.17 2.58
C VAL A 78 -10.88 -2.13 3.14
N VAL A 79 -10.63 -2.20 4.45
CA VAL A 79 -9.71 -1.30 5.15
C VAL A 79 -8.58 -2.12 5.74
N HIS A 80 -7.36 -1.65 5.55
CA HIS A 80 -6.16 -2.23 6.15
C HIS A 80 -5.49 -1.18 7.03
N ARG A 81 -5.37 -1.48 8.32
CA ARG A 81 -4.57 -0.72 9.26
C ARG A 81 -3.32 -1.52 9.56
N SER A 82 -2.16 -0.90 9.46
CA SER A 82 -0.91 -1.56 9.81
C SER A 82 0.04 -0.60 10.51
N ARG A 83 0.95 -1.17 11.29
CA ARG A 83 2.09 -0.46 11.82
C ARG A 83 3.33 -1.09 11.21
N ILE A 84 4.16 -0.28 10.57
CA ILE A 84 5.31 -0.75 9.81
C ILE A 84 6.59 -0.14 10.35
N ARG A 85 7.67 -0.89 10.25
CA ARG A 85 9.02 -0.44 10.60
C ARG A 85 9.84 -0.34 9.32
N LEU A 86 10.50 0.80 9.15
CA LEU A 86 11.20 1.16 7.94
C LEU A 86 12.58 1.72 8.29
N ARG A 87 13.54 1.57 7.37
CA ARG A 87 14.83 2.27 7.43
C ARG A 87 14.86 3.36 6.37
N HIS A 88 15.25 4.57 6.77
CA HIS A 88 15.39 5.69 5.84
C HIS A 88 16.71 5.55 5.06
N VAL A 89 16.62 5.15 3.80
CA VAL A 89 17.79 4.81 2.97
C VAL A 89 17.99 5.72 1.76
N GLY A 90 16.99 6.54 1.43
CA GLY A 90 17.05 7.49 0.33
C GLY A 90 16.41 8.82 0.70
N GLU A 91 16.61 9.85 -0.12
CA GLU A 91 16.05 11.16 0.13
C GLU A 91 14.52 11.09 0.24
N ALA A 92 13.97 11.75 1.28
CA ALA A 92 12.53 11.86 1.49
C ALA A 92 12.23 13.19 2.18
N PHE A 93 11.19 13.88 1.73
CA PHE A 93 10.74 15.16 2.30
C PHE A 93 11.86 16.22 2.37
N GLY A 94 12.81 16.22 1.42
CA GLY A 94 13.95 17.10 1.46
C GLY A 94 15.06 16.70 2.41
N VAL A 95 14.95 15.53 3.07
CA VAL A 95 15.93 15.02 4.02
C VAL A 95 16.77 13.92 3.36
N PRO A 96 18.11 14.08 3.26
CA PRO A 96 18.98 13.02 2.75
C PRO A 96 18.90 11.77 3.63
N ALA A 97 19.29 10.62 3.08
CA ALA A 97 19.27 9.35 3.81
C ALA A 97 19.95 9.46 5.17
N THR A 98 19.24 9.13 6.24
CA THR A 98 19.75 9.20 7.62
C THR A 98 20.16 7.84 8.16
N GLY A 99 19.71 6.75 7.55
CA GLY A 99 19.86 5.39 8.10
C GLY A 99 19.00 5.11 9.32
N ARG A 100 18.17 6.05 9.74
CA ARG A 100 17.29 5.86 10.89
C ARG A 100 16.24 4.80 10.66
N VAL A 101 15.94 4.04 11.70
CA VAL A 101 14.79 3.14 11.72
C VAL A 101 13.61 3.91 12.30
N VAL A 102 12.51 3.93 11.57
CA VAL A 102 11.30 4.67 11.95
C VAL A 102 10.09 3.75 11.92
N THR A 103 9.09 4.08 12.72
CA THR A 103 7.82 3.34 12.77
C THR A 103 6.70 4.29 12.34
N ALA A 104 5.80 3.80 11.51
CA ALA A 104 4.63 4.59 11.06
C ALA A 104 3.38 3.74 11.07
N ASP A 105 2.27 4.36 11.44
CA ASP A 105 0.94 3.80 11.26
C ASP A 105 0.47 4.11 9.85
N HIS A 106 -0.20 3.14 9.24
CA HIS A 106 -0.61 3.23 7.85
C HIS A 106 -2.03 2.70 7.70
N VAL A 107 -2.92 3.48 7.11
CA VAL A 107 -4.30 3.08 6.87
C VAL A 107 -4.62 3.29 5.40
N GLU A 108 -5.13 2.25 4.76
CA GLU A 108 -5.58 2.30 3.38
C GLU A 108 -6.98 1.68 3.26
N MET A 109 -7.72 2.14 2.27
CA MET A 109 -9.04 1.60 1.96
C MET A 109 -9.17 1.38 0.46
N TRP A 110 -9.81 0.27 0.09
CA TRP A 110 -10.05 -0.07 -1.32
C TRP A 110 -11.51 -0.45 -1.52
N ARG A 111 -12.01 -0.16 -2.71
CA ARG A 111 -13.27 -0.72 -3.21
C ARG A 111 -12.95 -1.83 -4.19
N VAL A 112 -13.64 -2.95 -4.05
CA VAL A 112 -13.47 -4.13 -4.90
C VAL A 112 -14.79 -4.44 -5.60
N GLU A 113 -14.77 -4.53 -6.92
CA GLU A 113 -15.93 -4.89 -7.74
C GLU A 113 -15.54 -6.02 -8.68
N ASP A 114 -16.39 -7.05 -8.77
CA ASP A 114 -16.18 -8.21 -9.64
C ASP A 114 -14.78 -8.83 -9.48
N GLY A 115 -14.33 -8.95 -8.23
CA GLY A 115 -13.03 -9.55 -7.91
C GLY A 115 -11.81 -8.71 -8.24
N LYS A 116 -11.99 -7.41 -8.51
CA LYS A 116 -10.90 -6.50 -8.87
C LYS A 116 -10.97 -5.22 -8.05
N ILE A 117 -9.80 -4.70 -7.66
CA ILE A 117 -9.72 -3.41 -6.96
C ILE A 117 -9.95 -2.29 -7.98
N VAL A 118 -10.93 -1.43 -7.72
CA VAL A 118 -11.32 -0.33 -8.61
C VAL A 118 -11.02 1.04 -8.06
N GLU A 119 -10.96 1.20 -6.73
CA GLU A 119 -10.71 2.50 -6.09
C GLU A 119 -9.79 2.33 -4.89
N HIS A 120 -9.06 3.38 -4.57
CA HIS A 120 -8.13 3.43 -3.45
C HIS A 120 -8.18 4.78 -2.76
N TRP A 121 -8.17 4.73 -1.44
CA TRP A 121 -7.91 5.87 -0.55
C TRP A 121 -6.86 5.42 0.45
N GLY A 122 -5.85 6.25 0.74
CA GLY A 122 -4.93 5.74 1.71
C GLY A 122 -3.71 6.57 2.01
N GLY A 123 -2.82 5.98 2.79
CA GLY A 123 -1.63 6.64 3.27
C GLY A 123 -1.91 7.69 4.33
N LEU A 124 -3.09 7.66 4.95
CA LEU A 124 -3.53 8.69 5.89
C LEU A 124 -2.61 8.73 7.12
N GLY A 125 -1.97 9.87 7.32
CA GLY A 125 -1.13 10.12 8.48
C GLY A 125 0.31 9.61 8.36
N ALA A 126 0.58 8.63 7.52
CA ALA A 126 1.91 8.02 7.42
C ALA A 126 2.98 9.02 6.97
N GLY A 127 2.69 9.83 5.96
CA GLY A 127 3.64 10.85 5.47
C GLY A 127 4.02 11.85 6.55
N SER A 128 3.06 12.34 7.32
CA SER A 128 3.30 13.28 8.41
C SER A 128 4.12 12.66 9.54
N GLN A 129 3.83 11.41 9.89
CA GLN A 129 4.59 10.68 10.90
C GLN A 129 6.04 10.49 10.47
N LEU A 130 6.28 10.08 9.23
CA LEU A 130 7.61 9.87 8.69
C LEU A 130 8.39 11.17 8.64
N HIS A 131 7.77 12.24 8.15
CA HIS A 131 8.41 13.55 8.10
C HIS A 131 8.86 14.01 9.51
N ARG A 132 7.99 13.89 10.50
CA ARG A 132 8.36 14.27 11.89
C ARG A 132 9.48 13.39 12.42
N ALA A 133 9.43 12.09 12.16
CA ALA A 133 10.46 11.16 12.64
C ALA A 133 11.85 11.47 12.06
N LEU A 134 11.92 12.06 10.87
CA LEU A 134 13.18 12.39 10.22
C LEU A 134 13.70 13.80 10.53
N THR A 135 12.82 14.69 11.02
CA THR A 135 13.17 16.12 11.20
C THR A 135 13.27 16.54 12.67
N VAL A 136 13.02 15.65 13.59
CA VAL A 136 13.11 15.92 15.05
C VAL A 136 14.33 15.29 15.67
#